data_cd7cce795bd3f78f096727830c114e95
#
_entry.id   cd7cce795bd3f78f096727830c114e95
#
_cell.length_a   1.000
_cell.length_b   1.000
_cell.length_c   1.000
_cell.angle_alpha   90.00
_cell.angle_beta   90.00
_cell.angle_gamma   90.00
#
_symmetry.space_group_name_H-M   'P 1'
#
loop_
_entity.id
_entity.type
_entity.pdbx_description
1 polymer ?
#
loop_
_entity_poly.entity_id
_entity_poly.type
_entity_poly.pdbx_seq_one_letter_code
_entity_poly.pdbx_strand_id
1 'polypeptide(L)'
;MARDTSSKSETDQLAEWQRPRQLSGTRLILTCGLPGAGKTELARQLATRRGALRLTQDEWLWALGSTPWDKPTREKVNHELWQLAQEVLRLGVSVVLDFGLWTRIERDEMRSAARGLGVGVELHYLDVPTDELWRRLEARNAHPPWDSAPIRRTDLDGWIHLFQAPDDAELALFDSPPEAN
;
A
#
# COMPACT_ATOMS: atom_id res chain seq x y z
N MET A 1 8.97 -54.82 6.02
CA MET A 1 9.21 -53.35 5.88
C MET A 1 8.07 -52.61 6.57
N ALA A 2 8.24 -52.25 7.79
CA ALA A 2 7.24 -51.47 8.55
C ALA A 2 7.45 -49.97 8.22
N ARG A 3 6.39 -49.28 7.81
CA ARG A 3 6.41 -47.82 7.63
C ARG A 3 6.24 -47.22 9.05
N ASP A 4 7.30 -46.58 9.51
CA ASP A 4 7.26 -45.75 10.70
C ASP A 4 6.45 -44.47 10.38
N THR A 5 5.19 -44.46 10.78
CA THR A 5 4.34 -43.26 10.78
C THR A 5 4.42 -42.67 12.17
N SER A 6 5.55 -41.99 12.46
CA SER A 6 5.66 -41.14 13.65
C SER A 6 4.67 -40.01 13.56
N SER A 7 3.48 -40.16 14.14
CA SER A 7 2.52 -39.06 14.29
C SER A 7 3.08 -38.07 15.31
N LYS A 8 3.33 -36.83 14.87
CA LYS A 8 3.65 -35.73 15.77
C LYS A 8 2.57 -35.65 16.87
N SER A 9 2.99 -35.48 18.12
CA SER A 9 2.00 -35.35 19.21
C SER A 9 1.17 -34.07 19.03
N GLU A 10 -0.06 -34.10 19.57
CA GLU A 10 -0.95 -32.91 19.54
C GLU A 10 -0.29 -31.70 20.17
N THR A 11 0.55 -31.91 21.19
CA THR A 11 1.35 -30.88 21.87
C THR A 11 2.43 -30.29 20.94
N ASP A 12 3.07 -31.11 20.10
CA ASP A 12 4.07 -30.63 19.11
C ASP A 12 3.40 -29.83 18.01
N GLN A 13 2.20 -30.21 17.59
CA GLN A 13 1.39 -29.44 16.62
C GLN A 13 0.99 -28.08 17.20
N LEU A 14 0.49 -28.03 18.43
CA LEU A 14 0.15 -26.78 19.10
C LEU A 14 1.37 -25.87 19.29
N ALA A 15 2.53 -26.40 19.64
CA ALA A 15 3.78 -25.64 19.75
C ALA A 15 4.25 -25.07 18.41
N GLU A 16 3.98 -25.77 17.30
CA GLU A 16 4.30 -25.30 15.95
C GLU A 16 3.41 -24.10 15.54
N TRP A 17 2.14 -24.08 15.92
CA TRP A 17 1.22 -22.96 15.71
C TRP A 17 1.55 -21.72 16.55
N GLN A 18 2.20 -21.91 17.70
CA GLN A 18 2.60 -20.84 18.62
C GLN A 18 3.98 -20.25 18.31
N ARG A 19 4.74 -20.81 17.36
CA ARG A 19 6.04 -20.25 16.98
C ARG A 19 5.84 -18.87 16.33
N PRO A 20 6.56 -17.83 16.80
CA PRO A 20 6.55 -16.54 16.11
C PRO A 20 6.97 -16.77 14.65
N ARG A 21 6.12 -16.37 13.70
CA ARG A 21 6.51 -16.41 12.29
C ARG A 21 7.72 -15.51 12.09
N GLN A 22 8.74 -16.01 11.41
CA GLN A 22 9.85 -15.16 10.99
C GLN A 22 9.30 -14.17 9.94
N LEU A 23 9.32 -12.88 10.29
CA LEU A 23 8.92 -11.80 9.39
C LEU A 23 10.04 -11.39 8.41
N SER A 24 11.17 -12.15 8.41
CA SER A 24 12.27 -11.94 7.49
C SER A 24 11.76 -12.07 6.04
N GLY A 25 11.93 -10.99 5.27
CA GLY A 25 11.42 -10.90 3.91
C GLY A 25 10.03 -10.30 3.77
N THR A 26 9.23 -10.20 4.85
CA THR A 26 7.95 -9.50 4.84
C THR A 26 8.17 -8.00 4.67
N ARG A 27 7.38 -7.37 3.79
CA ARG A 27 7.51 -5.97 3.44
C ARG A 27 6.18 -5.24 3.49
N LEU A 28 6.22 -4.01 4.02
CA LEU A 28 5.23 -2.99 3.72
C LEU A 28 5.72 -2.20 2.51
N ILE A 29 4.92 -2.15 1.46
CA ILE A 29 5.25 -1.48 0.20
C ILE A 29 4.27 -0.33 0.03
N LEU A 30 4.76 0.89 0.04
CA LEU A 30 3.99 2.12 -0.03
C LEU A 30 4.10 2.72 -1.42
N THR A 31 2.97 3.15 -2.01
CA THR A 31 2.98 3.97 -3.22
C THR A 31 2.68 5.42 -2.88
N CYS A 32 3.44 6.36 -3.43
CA CYS A 32 3.34 7.78 -3.17
C CYS A 32 3.31 8.57 -4.48
N GLY A 33 2.49 9.61 -4.54
CA GLY A 33 2.38 10.49 -5.70
C GLY A 33 0.97 11.04 -5.91
N LEU A 34 0.86 12.01 -6.81
CA LEU A 34 -0.39 12.68 -7.15
C LEU A 34 -1.35 11.77 -7.95
N PRO A 35 -2.64 12.09 -8.04
CA PRO A 35 -3.57 11.45 -8.95
C PRO A 35 -3.06 11.52 -10.41
N GLY A 36 -3.21 10.42 -11.15
CA GLY A 36 -2.66 10.31 -12.52
C GLY A 36 -1.21 9.82 -12.59
N ALA A 37 -0.48 9.71 -11.47
CA ALA A 37 0.91 9.26 -11.47
C ALA A 37 1.11 7.78 -11.87
N GLY A 38 0.05 6.94 -11.77
CA GLY A 38 0.14 5.51 -12.10
C GLY A 38 0.32 4.58 -10.90
N LYS A 39 0.07 5.07 -9.68
CA LYS A 39 0.23 4.31 -8.43
C LYS A 39 -0.50 2.97 -8.42
N THR A 40 -1.76 2.96 -8.82
CA THR A 40 -2.60 1.76 -8.80
C THR A 40 -2.07 0.69 -9.75
N GLU A 41 -1.57 1.06 -10.91
CA GLU A 41 -0.95 0.12 -11.84
C GLU A 41 0.33 -0.46 -11.27
N LEU A 42 1.20 0.39 -10.71
CA LEU A 42 2.41 -0.05 -10.03
C LEU A 42 2.08 -0.96 -8.83
N ALA A 43 1.07 -0.60 -8.02
CA ALA A 43 0.66 -1.38 -6.87
C ALA A 43 0.17 -2.80 -7.26
N ARG A 44 -0.58 -2.93 -8.36
CA ARG A 44 -0.99 -4.24 -8.91
C ARG A 44 0.21 -5.08 -9.34
N GLN A 45 1.15 -4.47 -10.06
CA GLN A 45 2.37 -5.16 -10.50
C GLN A 45 3.22 -5.61 -9.32
N LEU A 46 3.42 -4.75 -8.32
CA LEU A 46 4.18 -5.08 -7.11
C LEU A 46 3.50 -6.20 -6.32
N ALA A 47 2.19 -6.13 -6.13
CA ALA A 47 1.43 -7.17 -5.45
C ALA A 47 1.60 -8.54 -6.12
N THR A 48 1.45 -8.60 -7.43
CA THR A 48 1.63 -9.85 -8.21
C THR A 48 3.07 -10.37 -8.11
N ARG A 49 4.07 -9.51 -8.34
CA ARG A 49 5.49 -9.93 -8.34
C ARG A 49 5.99 -10.38 -6.97
N ARG A 50 5.45 -9.80 -5.89
CA ARG A 50 5.90 -10.04 -4.52
C ARG A 50 5.02 -11.04 -3.76
N GLY A 51 3.93 -11.53 -4.35
CA GLY A 51 2.93 -12.32 -3.63
C GLY A 51 2.34 -11.55 -2.44
N ALA A 52 2.12 -10.24 -2.60
CA ALA A 52 1.67 -9.34 -1.54
C ALA A 52 0.17 -9.07 -1.65
N LEU A 53 -0.49 -8.82 -0.51
CA LEU A 53 -1.86 -8.32 -0.49
C LEU A 53 -1.87 -6.83 -0.87
N ARG A 54 -2.62 -6.46 -1.91
CA ARG A 54 -2.84 -5.05 -2.25
C ARG A 54 -4.10 -4.53 -1.54
N LEU A 55 -3.94 -3.43 -0.84
CA LEU A 55 -5.02 -2.67 -0.22
C LEU A 55 -5.10 -1.29 -0.88
N THR A 56 -6.27 -0.95 -1.40
CA THR A 56 -6.49 0.32 -2.09
C THR A 56 -7.76 0.99 -1.58
N GLN A 57 -7.61 2.23 -1.16
CA GLN A 57 -8.67 3.05 -0.58
C GLN A 57 -9.84 3.24 -1.57
N ASP A 58 -9.54 3.57 -2.82
CA ASP A 58 -10.56 3.94 -3.80
C ASP A 58 -11.52 2.79 -4.12
N GLU A 59 -11.00 1.56 -4.26
CA GLU A 59 -11.82 0.39 -4.53
C GLU A 59 -12.75 0.04 -3.34
N TRP A 60 -12.26 0.23 -2.11
CA TRP A 60 -13.08 0.01 -0.91
C TRP A 60 -14.16 1.07 -0.74
N LEU A 61 -13.83 2.35 -0.97
CA LEU A 61 -14.82 3.42 -0.94
C LEU A 61 -15.93 3.16 -1.96
N TRP A 62 -15.56 2.79 -3.17
CA TRP A 62 -16.51 2.44 -4.20
C TRP A 62 -17.40 1.24 -3.81
N ALA A 63 -16.81 0.16 -3.32
CA ALA A 63 -17.54 -1.03 -2.87
C ALA A 63 -18.54 -0.74 -1.75
N LEU A 64 -18.27 0.28 -0.93
CA LEU A 64 -19.14 0.75 0.15
C LEU A 64 -20.17 1.80 -0.32
N GLY A 65 -20.25 2.10 -1.62
CA GLY A 65 -21.16 3.11 -2.17
C GLY A 65 -20.77 4.55 -1.81
N SER A 66 -19.50 4.78 -1.48
CA SER A 66 -18.95 6.10 -1.15
C SER A 66 -17.98 6.57 -2.24
N THR A 67 -17.39 7.74 -2.05
CA THR A 67 -16.47 8.35 -3.00
C THR A 67 -15.22 8.86 -2.28
N PRO A 68 -14.09 9.07 -2.98
CA PRO A 68 -12.90 9.69 -2.40
C PRO A 68 -13.12 11.12 -1.86
N TRP A 69 -14.22 11.76 -2.25
CA TRP A 69 -14.61 13.11 -1.80
C TRP A 69 -15.31 13.10 -0.44
N ASP A 70 -15.88 11.96 -0.03
CA ASP A 70 -16.45 11.78 1.31
C ASP A 70 -15.34 11.60 2.33
N LYS A 71 -14.81 12.73 2.80
CA LYS A 71 -13.67 12.76 3.72
C LYS A 71 -13.88 11.93 4.99
N PRO A 72 -15.03 12.01 5.72
CA PRO A 72 -15.25 11.20 6.91
C PRO A 72 -15.22 9.68 6.65
N THR A 73 -15.83 9.22 5.57
CA THR A 73 -15.84 7.80 5.21
C THR A 73 -14.44 7.37 4.75
N ARG A 74 -13.75 8.21 3.99
CA ARG A 74 -12.37 7.95 3.55
C ARG A 74 -11.41 7.78 4.72
N GLU A 75 -11.49 8.63 5.74
CA GLU A 75 -10.64 8.53 6.93
C GLU A 75 -10.89 7.22 7.70
N LYS A 76 -12.15 6.80 7.83
CA LYS A 76 -12.51 5.51 8.45
C LYS A 76 -11.97 4.34 7.63
N VAL A 77 -12.19 4.33 6.32
CA VAL A 77 -11.69 3.28 5.42
C VAL A 77 -10.16 3.19 5.49
N ASN A 78 -9.45 4.32 5.47
CA ASN A 78 -7.99 4.32 5.61
C ASN A 78 -7.55 3.74 6.94
N HIS A 79 -8.23 4.10 8.03
CA HIS A 79 -7.93 3.55 9.35
C HIS A 79 -8.09 2.02 9.38
N GLU A 80 -9.22 1.51 8.92
CA GLU A 80 -9.50 0.06 8.92
C GLU A 80 -8.54 -0.71 7.99
N LEU A 81 -8.25 -0.17 6.80
CA LEU A 81 -7.28 -0.79 5.90
C LEU A 81 -5.87 -0.79 6.48
N TRP A 82 -5.50 0.26 7.23
CA TRP A 82 -4.22 0.30 7.92
C TRP A 82 -4.14 -0.72 9.06
N GLN A 83 -5.21 -0.90 9.85
CA GLN A 83 -5.28 -1.96 10.87
C GLN A 83 -5.15 -3.35 10.23
N LEU A 84 -5.92 -3.60 9.17
CA LEU A 84 -5.84 -4.86 8.41
C LEU A 84 -4.43 -5.11 7.86
N ALA A 85 -3.78 -4.07 7.29
CA ALA A 85 -2.41 -4.18 6.80
C ALA A 85 -1.45 -4.66 7.88
N GLN A 86 -1.54 -4.08 9.08
CA GLN A 86 -0.69 -4.48 10.21
C GLN A 86 -0.94 -5.93 10.65
N GLU A 87 -2.20 -6.38 10.67
CA GLU A 87 -2.52 -7.77 10.99
C GLU A 87 -1.93 -8.74 9.96
N VAL A 88 -2.08 -8.42 8.68
CA VAL A 88 -1.53 -9.22 7.56
C VAL A 88 0.00 -9.27 7.62
N LEU A 89 0.66 -8.15 7.92
CA LEU A 89 2.12 -8.10 8.10
C LEU A 89 2.57 -8.98 9.27
N ARG A 90 1.85 -9.00 10.40
CA ARG A 90 2.14 -9.91 11.55
C ARG A 90 2.00 -11.38 11.17
N LEU A 91 1.17 -11.70 10.19
CA LEU A 91 1.07 -13.06 9.64
C LEU A 91 2.22 -13.42 8.68
N GLY A 92 3.17 -12.51 8.44
CA GLY A 92 4.30 -12.74 7.53
C GLY A 92 3.94 -12.59 6.05
N VAL A 93 2.84 -11.92 5.74
CA VAL A 93 2.43 -11.63 4.37
C VAL A 93 2.74 -10.18 4.05
N SER A 94 3.43 -9.93 2.94
CA SER A 94 3.73 -8.58 2.46
C SER A 94 2.45 -7.85 2.04
N VAL A 95 2.43 -6.52 2.22
CA VAL A 95 1.29 -5.68 1.88
C VAL A 95 1.73 -4.52 1.00
N VAL A 96 0.97 -4.23 -0.04
CA VAL A 96 1.08 -3.01 -0.87
C VAL A 96 -0.07 -2.08 -0.50
N LEU A 97 0.24 -0.88 -0.02
CA LEU A 97 -0.74 0.18 0.25
C LEU A 97 -0.77 1.18 -0.91
N ASP A 98 -1.92 1.25 -1.57
CA ASP A 98 -2.20 2.18 -2.68
C ASP A 98 -3.07 3.35 -2.18
N PHE A 99 -2.47 4.20 -1.32
CA PHE A 99 -3.17 5.31 -0.63
C PHE A 99 -2.79 6.70 -1.12
N GLY A 100 -1.70 6.83 -1.86
CA GLY A 100 -1.19 8.12 -2.33
C GLY A 100 -0.22 8.82 -1.37
N LEU A 101 -0.40 8.75 -0.06
CA LEU A 101 0.51 9.19 1.02
C LEU A 101 1.09 10.59 0.77
N TRP A 102 0.25 11.61 0.87
CA TRP A 102 0.59 12.97 0.43
C TRP A 102 1.47 13.74 1.40
N THR A 103 1.41 13.42 2.68
CA THR A 103 2.20 14.13 3.70
C THR A 103 3.36 13.28 4.20
N ARG A 104 4.44 13.94 4.59
CA ARG A 104 5.57 13.28 5.23
C ARG A 104 5.16 12.58 6.53
N ILE A 105 4.25 13.19 7.28
CA ILE A 105 3.75 12.63 8.54
C ILE A 105 3.10 11.26 8.30
N GLU A 106 2.20 11.15 7.32
CA GLU A 106 1.56 9.86 6.97
C GLU A 106 2.60 8.79 6.63
N ARG A 107 3.62 9.14 5.83
CA ARG A 107 4.67 8.21 5.43
C ARG A 107 5.55 7.78 6.60
N ASP A 108 5.92 8.72 7.48
CA ASP A 108 6.73 8.44 8.67
C ASP A 108 5.99 7.60 9.71
N GLU A 109 4.70 7.82 9.92
CA GLU A 109 3.86 7.01 10.81
C GLU A 109 3.79 5.55 10.33
N MET A 110 3.51 5.33 9.04
CA MET A 110 3.45 3.97 8.48
C MET A 110 4.81 3.28 8.51
N ARG A 111 5.89 4.01 8.18
CA ARG A 111 7.26 3.50 8.26
C ARG A 111 7.61 3.10 9.68
N SER A 112 7.33 3.96 10.66
CA SER A 112 7.64 3.73 12.07
C SER A 112 6.86 2.53 12.63
N ALA A 113 5.58 2.42 12.30
CA ALA A 113 4.77 1.29 12.71
C ALA A 113 5.25 -0.04 12.10
N ALA A 114 5.61 -0.07 10.81
CA ALA A 114 6.17 -1.26 10.16
C ALA A 114 7.51 -1.68 10.80
N ARG A 115 8.39 -0.72 11.09
CA ARG A 115 9.63 -0.98 11.81
C ARG A 115 9.39 -1.54 13.21
N GLY A 116 8.37 -1.02 13.92
CA GLY A 116 7.95 -1.54 15.23
C GLY A 116 7.47 -3.00 15.17
N LEU A 117 6.97 -3.45 14.03
CA LEU A 117 6.62 -4.86 13.78
C LEU A 117 7.82 -5.71 13.34
N GLY A 118 9.00 -5.14 13.14
CA GLY A 118 10.16 -5.83 12.57
C GLY A 118 10.04 -6.11 11.06
N VAL A 119 9.21 -5.35 10.36
CA VAL A 119 8.94 -5.49 8.92
C VAL A 119 9.74 -4.46 8.14
N GLY A 120 10.30 -4.87 7.00
CA GLY A 120 10.92 -3.96 6.05
C GLY A 120 9.88 -3.05 5.39
N VAL A 121 10.27 -1.81 5.01
CA VAL A 121 9.35 -0.85 4.40
C VAL A 121 9.97 -0.17 3.19
N GLU A 122 9.28 -0.25 2.05
CA GLU A 122 9.66 0.36 0.77
C GLU A 122 8.73 1.54 0.47
N LEU A 123 9.27 2.61 -0.10
CA LEU A 123 8.49 3.73 -0.63
C LEU A 123 8.73 3.86 -2.13
N HIS A 124 7.70 3.71 -2.93
CA HIS A 124 7.72 3.90 -4.37
C HIS A 124 7.08 5.25 -4.70
N TYR A 125 7.91 6.27 -4.83
CA TYR A 125 7.48 7.61 -5.22
C TYR A 125 7.44 7.73 -6.74
N LEU A 126 6.30 8.13 -7.27
CA LEU A 126 6.10 8.37 -8.69
C LEU A 126 6.10 9.88 -8.93
N ASP A 127 7.28 10.39 -9.27
CA ASP A 127 7.46 11.77 -9.68
C ASP A 127 7.12 11.92 -11.16
N VAL A 128 5.95 12.50 -11.43
CA VAL A 128 5.42 12.70 -12.78
C VAL A 128 5.18 14.19 -13.00
N PRO A 129 5.68 14.78 -14.10
CA PRO A 129 5.44 16.19 -14.40
C PRO A 129 3.96 16.54 -14.47
N THR A 130 3.60 17.72 -13.98
CA THR A 130 2.21 18.19 -13.87
C THR A 130 1.41 18.10 -15.18
N ASP A 131 2.05 18.46 -16.30
CA ASP A 131 1.37 18.42 -17.60
C ASP A 131 1.07 16.98 -18.04
N GLU A 132 1.94 16.02 -17.72
CA GLU A 132 1.71 14.61 -17.97
C GLU A 132 0.63 14.04 -17.03
N LEU A 133 0.60 14.45 -15.76
CA LEU A 133 -0.48 14.12 -14.84
C LEU A 133 -1.82 14.56 -15.41
N TRP A 134 -1.89 15.82 -15.86
CA TRP A 134 -3.12 16.36 -16.43
C TRP A 134 -3.56 15.62 -17.69
N ARG A 135 -2.64 15.37 -18.61
CA ARG A 135 -2.93 14.60 -19.84
C ARG A 135 -3.52 13.22 -19.52
N ARG A 136 -2.98 12.52 -18.50
CA ARG A 136 -3.50 11.22 -18.07
C ARG A 136 -4.86 11.33 -17.40
N LEU A 137 -5.08 12.38 -16.61
CA LEU A 137 -6.37 12.63 -15.95
C LEU A 137 -7.46 12.99 -16.96
N GLU A 138 -7.18 13.80 -17.98
CA GLU A 138 -8.12 14.08 -19.08
C GLU A 138 -8.52 12.80 -19.81
N ALA A 139 -7.57 11.96 -20.18
CA ALA A 139 -7.85 10.68 -20.84
C ALA A 139 -8.71 9.77 -19.94
N ARG A 140 -8.43 9.73 -18.63
CA ARG A 140 -9.24 8.98 -17.66
C ARG A 140 -10.63 9.55 -17.49
N ASN A 141 -10.81 10.86 -17.49
CA ASN A 141 -12.10 11.52 -17.37
C ASN A 141 -13.02 11.21 -18.54
N ALA A 142 -12.47 10.93 -19.74
CA ALA A 142 -13.25 10.49 -20.89
C ALA A 142 -13.83 9.08 -20.70
N HIS A 143 -13.17 8.22 -19.91
CA HIS A 143 -13.59 6.84 -19.63
C HIS A 143 -13.27 6.54 -18.16
N PRO A 144 -14.03 7.08 -17.21
CA PRO A 144 -13.76 6.91 -15.79
C PRO A 144 -13.91 5.43 -15.40
N PRO A 145 -13.04 4.89 -14.57
CA PRO A 145 -13.09 3.48 -14.17
C PRO A 145 -14.32 3.13 -13.32
N TRP A 146 -14.99 4.13 -12.77
CA TRP A 146 -16.25 4.04 -12.01
C TRP A 146 -17.10 5.28 -12.33
N ASP A 147 -18.33 5.37 -11.84
CA ASP A 147 -19.17 6.59 -11.91
C ASP A 147 -18.58 7.73 -11.04
N SER A 148 -17.27 7.94 -11.16
CA SER A 148 -16.56 8.97 -10.42
C SER A 148 -16.70 10.31 -11.15
N ALA A 149 -16.93 11.38 -10.39
CA ALA A 149 -16.89 12.73 -10.94
C ALA A 149 -15.55 13.01 -11.62
N PRO A 150 -15.54 13.67 -12.78
CA PRO A 150 -14.31 14.05 -13.45
C PRO A 150 -13.43 14.91 -12.55
N ILE A 151 -12.13 14.67 -12.55
CA ILE A 151 -11.14 15.51 -11.87
C ILE A 151 -10.90 16.73 -12.75
N ARG A 152 -11.09 17.92 -12.19
CA ARG A 152 -10.84 19.19 -12.89
C ARG A 152 -9.38 19.59 -12.76
N ARG A 153 -8.90 20.44 -13.68
CA ARG A 153 -7.54 21.00 -13.60
C ARG A 153 -7.32 21.73 -12.28
N THR A 154 -8.30 22.51 -11.84
CA THR A 154 -8.26 23.25 -10.56
C THR A 154 -8.12 22.34 -9.34
N ASP A 155 -8.63 21.11 -9.40
CA ASP A 155 -8.48 20.13 -8.32
C ASP A 155 -7.02 19.65 -8.26
N LEU A 156 -6.43 19.34 -9.43
CA LEU A 156 -5.01 18.96 -9.52
C LEU A 156 -4.09 20.09 -9.05
N ASP A 157 -4.33 21.33 -9.48
CA ASP A 157 -3.55 22.49 -9.07
C ASP A 157 -3.60 22.67 -7.54
N GLY A 158 -4.77 22.50 -6.92
CA GLY A 158 -4.94 22.53 -5.47
C GLY A 158 -4.15 21.41 -4.76
N TRP A 159 -4.16 20.19 -5.31
CA TRP A 159 -3.46 19.04 -4.73
C TRP A 159 -1.95 19.13 -4.80
N ILE A 160 -1.41 19.74 -5.85
CA ILE A 160 0.03 20.00 -5.98
C ILE A 160 0.54 20.83 -4.81
N HIS A 161 -0.23 21.82 -4.35
CA HIS A 161 0.13 22.65 -3.20
C HIS A 161 0.04 21.92 -1.84
N LEU A 162 -0.76 20.85 -1.76
CA LEU A 162 -0.92 20.06 -0.55
C LEU A 162 0.05 18.87 -0.49
N PHE A 163 0.56 18.47 -1.64
CA PHE A 163 1.45 17.31 -1.74
C PHE A 163 2.87 17.67 -1.31
N GLN A 164 3.38 16.93 -0.34
CA GLN A 164 4.75 17.03 0.15
C GLN A 164 5.58 15.93 -0.52
N ALA A 165 6.21 16.26 -1.63
CA ALA A 165 7.08 15.31 -2.33
C ALA A 165 8.22 14.84 -1.40
N PRO A 166 8.48 13.53 -1.32
CA PRO A 166 9.62 13.04 -0.56
C PRO A 166 10.92 13.48 -1.21
N ASP A 167 11.84 13.99 -0.40
CA ASP A 167 13.20 14.32 -0.81
C ASP A 167 14.13 13.09 -0.69
N ASP A 168 15.36 13.21 -1.19
CA ASP A 168 16.37 12.14 -1.15
C ASP A 168 16.68 11.70 0.29
N ALA A 169 16.68 12.63 1.25
CA ALA A 169 16.92 12.33 2.65
C ALA A 169 15.77 11.52 3.26
N GLU A 170 14.53 11.80 2.87
CA GLU A 170 13.39 11.00 3.27
C GLU A 170 13.41 9.62 2.59
N LEU A 171 13.66 9.56 1.28
CA LEU A 171 13.74 8.30 0.53
C LEU A 171 14.79 7.35 1.11
N ALA A 172 15.93 7.87 1.57
CA ALA A 172 16.98 7.09 2.21
C ALA A 172 16.57 6.43 3.54
N LEU A 173 15.43 6.81 4.15
CA LEU A 173 14.90 6.17 5.35
C LEU A 173 14.13 4.87 5.06
N PHE A 174 13.82 4.62 3.80
CA PHE A 174 13.10 3.43 3.36
C PHE A 174 14.07 2.38 2.81
N ASP A 175 13.65 1.12 2.80
CA ASP A 175 14.47 0.05 2.26
C ASP A 175 14.47 0.08 0.73
N SER A 176 15.60 -0.25 0.15
CA SER A 176 15.66 -0.50 -1.29
C SER A 176 14.82 -1.74 -1.64
N PRO A 177 14.13 -1.73 -2.81
CA PRO A 177 13.52 -2.95 -3.33
C PRO A 177 14.59 -4.07 -3.40
N PRO A 178 14.26 -5.33 -3.02
CA PRO A 178 15.20 -6.42 -3.21
C PRO A 178 15.50 -6.54 -4.72
N GLU A 179 16.77 -6.83 -5.01
CA GLU A 179 17.20 -7.06 -6.40
C GLU A 179 16.33 -8.14 -7.05
N ALA A 180 15.91 -7.89 -8.30
CA ALA A 180 15.18 -8.88 -9.06
C ALA A 180 16.14 -10.03 -9.43
N ASN A 181 15.88 -11.21 -8.86
CA ASN A 181 16.54 -12.45 -9.29
C ASN A 181 16.01 -12.88 -10.65
#